data_f2487a39d7f4c2cfe7ccabe5bdd3a456
#
_entry.id   f2487a39d7f4c2cfe7ccabe5bdd3a456
#
_cell.length_a   1.000
_cell.length_b   1.000
_cell.length_c   1.000
_cell.angle_alpha   90.00
_cell.angle_beta   90.00
_cell.angle_gamma   90.00
#
_symmetry.space_group_name_H-M   'P 1'
#
loop_
_entity.id
_entity.type
_entity.pdbx_description
1 polymer ?
#
loop_
_entity_poly.entity_id
_entity_poly.type
_entity_poly.pdbx_seq_one_letter_code
_entity_poly.pdbx_strand_id
1 'polypeptide(L)'
;MTQPNDVVYKGHVLSASAVLEQDRYAAMLIVRDPSGTRRASGTLGEFASAIGAVRYAFAYGMAEIDHRQSAQQSAQNTRRLSGASIR
;
A
#
# COMPACT_ATOMS: atom_id res chain seq x y z
N MET A 1 -24.08 5.55 -4.57
CA MET A 1 -23.49 4.29 -4.18
C MET A 1 -22.02 4.27 -4.50
N THR A 2 -21.25 3.87 -3.55
CA THR A 2 -19.81 3.90 -3.71
C THR A 2 -19.34 2.55 -4.21
N GLN A 3 -18.64 2.54 -5.31
CA GLN A 3 -18.02 1.33 -5.76
C GLN A 3 -16.62 1.26 -5.21
N PRO A 4 -16.25 0.13 -4.65
CA PRO A 4 -14.87 0.00 -4.21
C PRO A 4 -13.96 0.04 -5.43
N ASN A 5 -12.88 0.76 -5.28
CA ASN A 5 -11.86 0.83 -6.30
C ASN A 5 -10.79 -0.19 -5.94
N ASP A 6 -10.76 -1.26 -6.71
CA ASP A 6 -9.82 -2.33 -6.45
C ASP A 6 -8.78 -2.39 -7.55
N VAL A 7 -7.54 -2.55 -7.17
CA VAL A 7 -6.42 -2.69 -8.09
C VAL A 7 -5.59 -3.88 -7.64
N VAL A 8 -5.20 -4.70 -8.59
CA VAL A 8 -4.27 -5.80 -8.30
C VAL A 8 -2.87 -5.32 -8.60
N TYR A 9 -1.98 -5.45 -7.62
CA TYR A 9 -0.62 -5.00 -7.76
C TYR A 9 0.32 -6.03 -7.15
N LYS A 10 1.11 -6.66 -7.98
CA LYS A 10 2.09 -7.67 -7.56
C LYS A 10 1.46 -8.74 -6.67
N GLY A 11 0.30 -9.23 -7.09
CA GLY A 11 -0.39 -10.28 -6.37
C GLY A 11 -1.21 -9.81 -5.18
N HIS A 12 -1.18 -8.54 -4.87
CA HIS A 12 -1.97 -7.96 -3.78
C HIS A 12 -3.19 -7.27 -4.35
N VAL A 13 -4.29 -7.32 -3.62
CA VAL A 13 -5.49 -6.58 -4.01
C VAL A 13 -5.58 -5.36 -3.11
N LEU A 14 -5.57 -4.19 -3.74
CA LEU A 14 -5.64 -2.92 -3.03
C LEU A 14 -7.04 -2.36 -3.21
N SER A 15 -7.74 -2.14 -2.11
CA SER A 15 -9.06 -1.54 -2.14
C SER A 15 -8.98 -0.17 -1.48
N ALA A 16 -9.10 0.87 -2.27
CA ALA A 16 -9.00 2.23 -1.76
C ALA A 16 -10.38 2.83 -1.64
N SER A 17 -10.56 3.66 -0.64
CA SER A 17 -11.82 4.35 -0.45
C SER A 17 -11.57 5.75 0.07
N ALA A 18 -12.52 6.64 -0.20
CA ALA A 18 -12.54 7.98 0.34
C ALA A 18 -13.78 8.12 1.19
N VAL A 19 -13.59 8.48 2.44
CA VAL A 19 -14.70 8.64 3.37
C VAL A 19 -14.87 10.12 3.67
N LEU A 20 -16.05 10.63 3.40
CA LEU A 20 -16.33 12.04 3.65
C LEU A 20 -16.50 12.27 5.14
N GLU A 21 -15.65 13.09 5.71
CA GLU A 21 -15.71 13.47 7.11
C GLU A 21 -15.66 14.98 7.18
N GLN A 22 -16.73 15.55 7.71
CA GLN A 22 -16.88 17.01 7.71
C GLN A 22 -16.82 17.50 6.28
N ASP A 23 -15.82 18.27 5.92
CA ASP A 23 -15.73 18.75 4.54
C ASP A 23 -14.47 18.24 3.85
N ARG A 24 -13.90 17.15 4.35
CA ARG A 24 -12.70 16.57 3.75
C ARG A 24 -12.90 15.07 3.56
N TYR A 25 -12.08 14.49 2.72
CA TYR A 25 -12.15 13.06 2.42
C TYR A 25 -10.98 12.35 3.04
N ALA A 26 -11.28 11.39 3.90
CA ALA A 26 -10.26 10.56 4.51
C ALA A 26 -9.90 9.42 3.57
N ALA A 27 -8.63 9.24 3.32
CA ALA A 27 -8.14 8.17 2.46
C ALA A 27 -7.94 6.91 3.30
N MET A 28 -8.51 5.81 2.84
CA MET A 28 -8.39 4.53 3.54
C MET A 28 -8.05 3.46 2.53
N LEU A 29 -7.35 2.44 3.00
CA LEU A 29 -6.87 1.38 2.14
C LEU A 29 -7.00 0.05 2.85
N ILE A 30 -7.47 -0.95 2.13
CA ILE A 30 -7.43 -2.33 2.57
C ILE A 30 -6.56 -3.09 1.59
N VAL A 31 -5.60 -3.84 2.11
CA VAL A 31 -4.70 -4.63 1.31
C VAL A 31 -4.93 -6.09 1.63
N ARG A 32 -5.17 -6.88 0.59
CA ARG A 32 -5.23 -8.33 0.74
C ARG A 32 -4.03 -8.92 0.04
N ASP A 33 -3.21 -9.65 0.78
CA ASP A 33 -2.01 -10.22 0.20
C ASP A 33 -2.32 -11.53 -0.53
N PRO A 34 -1.34 -12.12 -1.23
CA PRO A 34 -1.61 -13.34 -1.97
C PRO A 34 -2.09 -14.51 -1.11
N SER A 35 -1.80 -14.50 0.17
CA SER A 35 -2.28 -15.56 1.06
C SER A 35 -3.72 -15.35 1.49
N GLY A 36 -4.32 -14.21 1.16
CA GLY A 36 -5.69 -13.89 1.52
C GLY A 36 -5.82 -13.08 2.80
N THR A 37 -4.71 -12.77 3.45
CA THR A 37 -4.75 -11.98 4.66
C THR A 37 -5.04 -10.53 4.33
N ARG A 38 -5.94 -9.93 5.09
CA ARG A 38 -6.36 -8.56 4.88
C ARG A 38 -5.80 -7.66 5.95
N ARG A 39 -5.46 -6.44 5.55
CA ARG A 39 -5.02 -5.42 6.47
C ARG A 39 -5.68 -4.11 6.12
N ALA A 40 -6.21 -3.45 7.13
CA ALA A 40 -6.79 -2.11 6.96
C ALA A 40 -5.78 -1.10 7.44
N SER A 41 -5.60 -0.04 6.67
CA SER A 41 -4.61 0.98 7.00
C SER A 41 -5.10 1.99 8.03
N GLY A 42 -6.42 2.09 8.22
CA GLY A 42 -6.95 3.24 8.92
C GLY A 42 -6.88 4.47 8.03
N THR A 43 -6.97 5.63 8.62
CA THR A 43 -6.95 6.87 7.85
C THR A 43 -5.52 7.23 7.50
N LEU A 44 -5.27 7.32 6.19
CA LEU A 44 -3.93 7.66 5.69
C LEU A 44 -3.72 9.15 5.59
N GLY A 45 -4.79 9.92 5.49
CA GLY A 45 -4.70 11.35 5.36
C GLY A 45 -6.04 11.91 4.95
N GLU A 46 -6.14 13.24 4.89
CA GLU A 46 -7.37 13.91 4.51
C GLU A 46 -7.10 14.79 3.31
N PHE A 47 -8.06 14.81 2.39
CA PHE A 47 -7.88 15.45 1.10
C PHE A 47 -9.12 16.23 0.75
N ALA A 48 -8.94 17.22 -0.13
CA ALA A 48 -10.06 18.06 -0.54
C ALA A 48 -11.00 17.33 -1.51
N SER A 49 -10.55 16.26 -2.15
CA SER A 49 -11.38 15.55 -3.11
C SER A 49 -11.31 14.05 -2.89
N ALA A 50 -12.39 13.38 -3.27
CA ALA A 50 -12.42 11.91 -3.16
C ALA A 50 -11.38 11.28 -4.07
N ILE A 51 -11.22 11.81 -5.28
CA ILE A 51 -10.26 11.27 -6.23
C ILE A 51 -8.85 11.40 -5.67
N GLY A 52 -8.53 12.53 -5.06
CA GLY A 52 -7.24 12.72 -4.44
C GLY A 52 -6.98 11.72 -3.34
N ALA A 53 -7.98 11.46 -2.52
CA ALA A 53 -7.85 10.50 -1.43
C ALA A 53 -7.61 9.09 -1.97
N VAL A 54 -8.36 8.69 -2.99
CA VAL A 54 -8.22 7.36 -3.58
C VAL A 54 -6.85 7.19 -4.22
N ARG A 55 -6.42 8.21 -4.97
CA ARG A 55 -5.11 8.15 -5.60
C ARG A 55 -3.99 8.01 -4.58
N TYR A 56 -4.10 8.78 -3.51
CA TYR A 56 -3.10 8.70 -2.47
C TYR A 56 -3.09 7.31 -1.84
N ALA A 57 -4.26 6.74 -1.59
CA ALA A 57 -4.33 5.42 -0.97
C ALA A 57 -3.67 4.37 -1.84
N PHE A 58 -3.93 4.40 -3.15
CA PHE A 58 -3.29 3.44 -4.06
C PHE A 58 -1.79 3.64 -4.10
N ALA A 59 -1.34 4.88 -4.21
CA ALA A 59 0.10 5.15 -4.24
C ALA A 59 0.77 4.67 -2.96
N TYR A 60 0.12 4.91 -1.84
CA TYR A 60 0.63 4.45 -0.56
C TYR A 60 0.75 2.93 -0.53
N GLY A 61 -0.31 2.24 -0.99
CA GLY A 61 -0.30 0.78 -0.98
C GLY A 61 0.77 0.19 -1.87
N MET A 62 0.91 0.76 -3.06
CA MET A 62 1.94 0.29 -3.98
C MET A 62 3.32 0.52 -3.43
N ALA A 63 3.55 1.68 -2.83
CA ALA A 63 4.84 1.99 -2.23
C ALA A 63 5.16 1.05 -1.08
N GLU A 64 4.16 0.71 -0.27
CA GLU A 64 4.34 -0.22 0.82
C GLU A 64 4.76 -1.60 0.31
N ILE A 65 4.08 -2.07 -0.72
CA ILE A 65 4.38 -3.38 -1.29
C ILE A 65 5.80 -3.37 -1.87
N ASP A 66 6.12 -2.33 -2.63
CA ASP A 66 7.45 -2.21 -3.21
C ASP A 66 8.52 -2.14 -2.14
N HIS A 67 8.24 -1.41 -1.08
CA HIS A 67 9.20 -1.25 0.00
C HIS A 67 9.48 -2.58 0.67
N ARG A 68 8.44 -3.36 0.92
CA ARG A 68 8.62 -4.66 1.55
C ARG A 68 9.42 -5.60 0.67
N GLN A 69 9.10 -5.63 -0.62
CA GLN A 69 9.83 -6.49 -1.52
C GLN A 69 11.27 -6.06 -1.66
N SER A 70 11.49 -4.77 -1.74
CA SER A 70 12.86 -4.25 -1.79
C SER A 70 13.63 -4.59 -0.53
N ALA A 71 12.98 -4.47 0.62
CA ALA A 71 13.64 -4.79 1.88
C ALA A 71 14.04 -6.25 1.93
N GLN A 72 13.15 -7.14 1.46
CA GLN A 72 13.47 -8.55 1.42
C GLN A 72 14.62 -8.84 0.48
N GLN A 73 14.59 -8.22 -0.69
CA GLN A 73 15.67 -8.39 -1.63
C GLN A 73 16.96 -7.83 -1.10
N SER A 74 16.89 -6.68 -0.46
CA SER A 74 18.09 -6.08 0.13
C SER A 74 18.67 -6.96 1.22
N ALA A 75 17.82 -7.57 2.04
CA ALA A 75 18.31 -8.45 3.07
C ALA A 75 19.06 -9.64 2.48
N GLN A 76 18.50 -10.22 1.42
CA GLN A 76 19.15 -11.34 0.76
C GLN A 76 20.44 -10.91 0.11
N ASN A 77 20.42 -9.78 -0.54
CA ASN A 77 21.62 -9.26 -1.19
C ASN A 77 22.69 -8.93 -0.17
N THR A 78 22.27 -8.37 0.96
CA THR A 78 23.21 -8.03 2.00
C THR A 78 23.91 -9.27 2.51
N ARG A 79 23.20 -10.36 2.64
CA ARG A 79 23.83 -11.60 3.08
C ARG A 79 24.87 -12.06 2.08
N ARG A 80 24.55 -11.99 0.81
CA ARG A 80 25.50 -12.37 -0.22
C ARG A 80 26.70 -11.45 -0.23
N LEU A 81 26.42 -10.17 -0.12
CA LEU A 81 27.49 -9.19 -0.13
C LEU A 81 28.36 -9.32 1.10
N SER A 82 27.75 -9.62 2.24
CA SER A 82 28.55 -9.85 3.43
C SER A 82 29.50 -11.00 3.23
N GLY A 83 29.02 -12.08 2.68
CA GLY A 83 29.87 -13.19 2.39
C GLY A 83 30.96 -12.83 1.41
N ALA A 84 30.64 -11.99 0.45
CA ALA A 84 31.63 -11.56 -0.52
C ALA A 84 32.57 -10.53 0.03
N SER A 85 32.06 -9.62 0.85
CA SER A 85 32.91 -8.51 1.27
C SER A 85 33.74 -8.84 2.47
N ILE A 86 33.41 -9.87 3.16
CA ILE A 86 34.27 -10.28 4.26
C ILE A 86 35.42 -11.03 3.68
N ARG A 87 36.22 -10.51 3.15
CA ARG A 87 37.27 -11.20 2.53
C ARG A 87 38.52 -11.10 3.24
#